data_f337fd2943dc868e12abdfe2d6440a98
#
_entry.id   f337fd2943dc868e12abdfe2d6440a98
#
_cell.length_a   1.000
_cell.length_b   1.000
_cell.length_c   1.000
_cell.angle_alpha   90.00
_cell.angle_beta   90.00
_cell.angle_gamma   90.00
#
_symmetry.space_group_name_H-M   'P 1'
#
loop_
_entity.id
_entity.type
_entity.pdbx_description
1 polymer ?
#
loop_
_entity_poly.entity_id
_entity_poly.type
_entity_poly.pdbx_seq_one_letter_code
_entity_poly.pdbx_strand_id
1 'polypeptide(L)'
;MPAKTYTRQDLRDAAEKYKNWGKWGPNDEIGTLNFTSPQDIIAAAGLVRKGKVISLALNFDHTGPQGAKSKYPAMGRTNPIHTMLRTGTDAYSGVLDQRGIRAADDMVTMPLQCGTQWDGLGHVFYENNMWNGYDCREVTSAGAQKCGIEKTKNKMVGRGVLLDVARYKGVDSLEDGYGITCADLD
;
A
#
# COMPACT_ATOMS: atom_id res chain seq x y z
N MET A 1 28.76 -6.82 14.25
CA MET A 1 28.70 -8.23 13.83
C MET A 1 28.56 -8.23 12.30
N PRO A 2 29.21 -9.14 11.55
CA PRO A 2 28.96 -9.23 10.11
C PRO A 2 27.48 -9.51 9.86
N ALA A 3 26.90 -8.88 8.84
CA ALA A 3 25.52 -9.10 8.46
C ALA A 3 25.30 -10.61 8.18
N LYS A 4 24.27 -11.18 8.78
CA LYS A 4 23.90 -12.58 8.54
C LYS A 4 23.50 -12.72 7.06
N THR A 5 24.16 -13.61 6.33
CA THR A 5 23.76 -13.96 4.97
C THR A 5 22.63 -14.98 5.04
N TYR A 6 21.47 -14.65 4.50
CA TYR A 6 20.32 -15.55 4.42
C TYR A 6 20.36 -16.35 3.12
N THR A 7 19.97 -17.61 3.20
CA THR A 7 19.85 -18.53 2.06
C THR A 7 18.39 -18.72 1.64
N ARG A 8 18.16 -19.35 0.50
CA ARG A 8 16.81 -19.76 0.11
C ARG A 8 16.19 -20.76 1.08
N GLN A 9 17.01 -21.57 1.76
CA GLN A 9 16.51 -22.51 2.76
C GLN A 9 16.01 -21.77 4.01
N ASP A 10 16.73 -20.75 4.48
CA ASP A 10 16.26 -19.91 5.61
C ASP A 10 14.89 -19.27 5.29
N LEU A 11 14.66 -18.88 4.03
CA LEU A 11 13.36 -18.34 3.60
C LEU A 11 12.26 -19.42 3.65
N ARG A 12 12.55 -20.64 3.21
CA ARG A 12 11.60 -21.75 3.27
C ARG A 12 11.23 -22.10 4.71
N ASP A 13 12.23 -22.19 5.57
CA ASP A 13 12.05 -22.50 6.99
C ASP A 13 11.21 -21.41 7.68
N ALA A 14 11.47 -20.15 7.36
CA ALA A 14 10.67 -19.02 7.84
C ALA A 14 9.23 -19.08 7.31
N ALA A 15 9.03 -19.39 6.02
CA ALA A 15 7.71 -19.52 5.43
C ALA A 15 6.90 -20.61 6.13
N GLU A 16 7.47 -21.79 6.36
CA GLU A 16 6.80 -22.87 7.09
C GLU A 16 6.50 -22.50 8.54
N LYS A 17 7.45 -21.84 9.23
CA LYS A 17 7.31 -21.45 10.62
C LYS A 17 6.22 -20.41 10.86
N TYR A 18 6.07 -19.45 9.94
CA TYR A 18 5.23 -18.27 10.15
C TYR A 18 3.95 -18.25 9.32
N LYS A 19 3.78 -19.18 8.37
CA LYS A 19 2.53 -19.24 7.61
C LYS A 19 1.37 -19.56 8.54
N ASN A 20 0.26 -18.86 8.33
CA ASN A 20 -0.98 -19.04 9.08
C ASN A 20 -2.17 -19.31 8.13
N TRP A 21 -1.88 -19.94 6.99
CA TRP A 21 -2.89 -20.34 6.02
C TRP A 21 -3.90 -21.30 6.65
N GLY A 22 -5.15 -21.20 6.22
CA GLY A 22 -6.24 -21.99 6.78
C GLY A 22 -6.77 -21.53 8.12
N LYS A 23 -6.10 -20.58 8.80
CA LYS A 23 -6.52 -20.09 10.13
C LYS A 23 -7.96 -19.55 10.15
N TRP A 24 -8.39 -18.92 9.07
CA TRP A 24 -9.74 -18.37 8.89
C TRP A 24 -10.53 -19.13 7.83
N GLY A 25 -10.15 -20.39 7.57
CA GLY A 25 -10.80 -21.27 6.61
C GLY A 25 -10.15 -21.26 5.23
N PRO A 26 -10.52 -22.25 4.39
CA PRO A 26 -9.87 -22.45 3.10
C PRO A 26 -10.19 -21.37 2.06
N ASN A 27 -11.24 -20.61 2.28
CA ASN A 27 -11.69 -19.55 1.36
C ASN A 27 -11.31 -18.14 1.83
N ASP A 28 -10.46 -18.00 2.85
CA ASP A 28 -10.02 -16.69 3.32
C ASP A 28 -9.16 -15.97 2.29
N GLU A 29 -9.48 -14.70 2.05
CA GLU A 29 -8.81 -13.83 1.08
C GLU A 29 -8.30 -12.53 1.72
N ILE A 30 -8.45 -12.33 3.05
CA ILE A 30 -8.10 -11.09 3.74
C ILE A 30 -7.11 -11.26 4.90
N GLY A 31 -6.75 -12.48 5.25
CA GLY A 31 -5.68 -12.78 6.20
C GLY A 31 -5.87 -12.15 7.57
N THR A 32 -4.82 -11.49 8.06
CA THR A 32 -4.81 -10.90 9.41
C THR A 32 -5.84 -9.80 9.64
N LEU A 33 -6.45 -9.25 8.60
CA LEU A 33 -7.59 -8.33 8.75
C LEU A 33 -8.80 -8.98 9.43
N ASN A 34 -8.86 -10.30 9.46
CA ASN A 34 -9.87 -11.04 10.22
C ASN A 34 -9.76 -10.83 11.74
N PHE A 35 -8.62 -10.35 12.25
CA PHE A 35 -8.49 -9.99 13.67
C PHE A 35 -9.26 -8.72 14.03
N THR A 36 -9.58 -7.85 13.05
CA THR A 36 -10.29 -6.61 13.31
C THR A 36 -11.79 -6.88 13.46
N SER A 37 -12.30 -6.74 14.67
CA SER A 37 -13.70 -6.84 15.02
C SER A 37 -14.40 -5.46 15.01
N PRO A 38 -15.74 -5.40 14.99
CA PRO A 38 -16.48 -4.15 15.21
C PRO A 38 -16.10 -3.45 16.53
N GLN A 39 -15.81 -4.21 17.58
CA GLN A 39 -15.40 -3.69 18.87
C GLN A 39 -14.05 -3.00 18.83
N ASP A 40 -13.11 -3.53 18.04
CA ASP A 40 -11.80 -2.89 17.82
C ASP A 40 -11.95 -1.56 17.09
N ILE A 41 -12.87 -1.47 16.12
CA ILE A 41 -13.17 -0.23 15.41
C ILE A 41 -13.77 0.81 16.36
N ILE A 42 -14.72 0.41 17.20
CA ILE A 42 -15.33 1.29 18.22
C ILE A 42 -14.26 1.78 19.20
N ALA A 43 -13.41 0.88 19.68
CA ALA A 43 -12.31 1.21 20.56
C ALA A 43 -11.33 2.19 19.91
N ALA A 44 -10.97 1.96 18.64
CA ALA A 44 -10.09 2.83 17.88
C ALA A 44 -10.68 4.25 17.70
N ALA A 45 -11.97 4.36 17.39
CA ALA A 45 -12.66 5.66 17.31
C ALA A 45 -12.61 6.41 18.63
N GLY A 46 -12.70 5.70 19.75
CA GLY A 46 -12.56 6.25 21.10
C GLY A 46 -11.17 6.82 21.43
N LEU A 47 -10.13 6.55 20.63
CA LEU A 47 -8.79 7.10 20.81
C LEU A 47 -8.63 8.53 20.32
N VAL A 48 -9.55 9.04 19.52
CA VAL A 48 -9.51 10.41 19.02
C VAL A 48 -9.69 11.40 20.18
N ARG A 49 -8.66 12.21 20.48
CA ARG A 49 -8.67 13.20 21.57
C ARG A 49 -8.52 14.63 21.09
N LYS A 50 -7.78 14.85 20.01
CA LYS A 50 -7.40 16.18 19.53
C LYS A 50 -8.07 16.55 18.20
N GLY A 51 -8.76 15.61 17.53
CA GLY A 51 -9.33 15.83 16.21
C GLY A 51 -8.31 16.21 15.14
N LYS A 52 -7.01 15.93 15.35
CA LYS A 52 -5.97 16.24 14.38
C LYS A 52 -5.96 15.20 13.28
N VAL A 53 -6.04 15.66 12.03
CA VAL A 53 -5.87 14.84 10.85
C VAL A 53 -4.43 14.93 10.37
N ILE A 54 -3.81 13.79 10.08
CA ILE A 54 -2.46 13.68 9.56
C ILE A 54 -2.52 12.84 8.29
N SER A 55 -2.23 13.46 7.13
CA SER A 55 -2.09 12.70 5.89
C SER A 55 -0.74 11.96 5.89
N LEU A 56 -0.78 10.67 5.59
CA LEU A 56 0.40 9.85 5.34
C LEU A 56 0.60 9.59 3.84
N ALA A 57 -0.28 10.14 3.01
CA ALA A 57 -0.21 9.98 1.56
C ALA A 57 0.78 10.96 0.93
N LEU A 58 1.48 10.51 -0.11
CA LEU A 58 2.19 11.36 -1.05
C LEU A 58 1.19 11.97 -2.04
N ASN A 59 1.53 13.12 -2.63
CA ASN A 59 0.73 13.71 -3.69
C ASN A 59 0.73 12.83 -4.94
N PHE A 60 -0.35 12.87 -5.71
CA PHE A 60 -0.42 12.25 -7.02
C PHE A 60 0.14 13.20 -8.09
N ASP A 61 1.45 13.43 -8.08
CA ASP A 61 2.15 14.32 -8.99
C ASP A 61 3.53 13.76 -9.39
N HIS A 62 4.25 14.54 -10.19
CA HIS A 62 5.57 14.19 -10.70
C HIS A 62 6.69 14.17 -9.64
N THR A 63 6.42 14.61 -8.41
CA THR A 63 7.44 14.72 -7.35
C THR A 63 7.56 13.44 -6.51
N GLY A 64 6.80 12.41 -6.82
CA GLY A 64 6.80 11.13 -6.12
C GLY A 64 8.13 10.36 -6.21
N PRO A 65 8.22 9.19 -5.56
CA PRO A 65 9.47 8.45 -5.40
C PRO A 65 9.93 7.68 -6.65
N GLN A 66 9.11 7.61 -7.72
CA GLN A 66 9.36 6.77 -8.91
C GLN A 66 10.03 7.54 -10.07
N GLY A 67 10.53 8.73 -9.86
CA GLY A 67 11.16 9.51 -10.94
C GLY A 67 12.56 9.01 -11.31
N ALA A 68 13.13 9.61 -12.36
CA ALA A 68 14.50 9.32 -12.84
C ALA A 68 15.60 9.55 -11.80
N LYS A 69 15.30 10.25 -10.70
CA LYS A 69 16.18 10.46 -9.55
C LYS A 69 16.05 9.36 -8.49
N SER A 70 15.15 8.39 -8.67
CA SER A 70 15.04 7.28 -7.74
C SER A 70 16.33 6.46 -7.74
N LYS A 71 16.91 6.21 -6.57
CA LYS A 71 18.01 5.25 -6.41
C LYS A 71 17.67 3.84 -6.91
N TYR A 72 16.39 3.54 -6.98
CA TYR A 72 15.85 2.24 -7.37
C TYR A 72 14.78 2.46 -8.45
N PRO A 73 15.17 2.71 -9.73
CA PRO A 73 14.21 2.75 -10.84
C PRO A 73 13.64 1.34 -11.07
N ALA A 74 12.96 0.82 -10.03
CA ALA A 74 12.51 -0.54 -10.02
C ALA A 74 11.33 -0.71 -10.97
N MET A 75 11.45 -1.66 -11.88
CA MET A 75 10.35 -2.22 -12.66
C MET A 75 9.66 -1.26 -13.64
N GLY A 76 10.31 -0.18 -14.09
CA GLY A 76 9.74 0.72 -15.09
C GLY A 76 8.53 1.53 -14.63
N ARG A 77 8.35 1.68 -13.31
CA ARG A 77 7.28 2.53 -12.76
C ARG A 77 7.60 4.01 -12.94
N THR A 78 6.56 4.80 -13.19
CA THR A 78 6.63 6.26 -13.24
C THR A 78 5.93 6.87 -12.03
N ASN A 79 6.19 8.15 -11.75
CA ASN A 79 5.32 8.93 -10.90
C ASN A 79 3.97 9.13 -11.59
N PRO A 80 2.91 9.52 -10.85
CA PRO A 80 1.63 9.88 -11.45
C PRO A 80 1.79 10.93 -12.52
N ILE A 81 1.08 10.73 -13.64
CA ILE A 81 0.97 11.70 -14.74
C ILE A 81 -0.44 12.28 -14.67
N HIS A 82 -0.53 13.52 -14.23
CA HIS A 82 -1.76 14.27 -14.17
C HIS A 82 -1.97 15.03 -15.48
N THR A 83 -3.14 14.90 -16.09
CA THR A 83 -3.50 15.52 -17.37
C THR A 83 -4.83 16.22 -17.23
N MET A 84 -4.88 17.50 -17.57
CA MET A 84 -6.14 18.23 -17.66
C MET A 84 -6.85 17.88 -18.97
N LEU A 85 -8.11 17.48 -18.88
CA LEU A 85 -9.01 17.24 -20.01
C LEU A 85 -9.74 18.52 -20.41
N ARG A 86 -10.05 19.37 -19.44
CA ARG A 86 -10.63 20.70 -19.59
C ARG A 86 -10.06 21.65 -18.56
N THR A 87 -9.81 22.87 -18.99
CA THR A 87 -9.16 23.90 -18.16
C THR A 87 -10.05 25.12 -17.98
N GLY A 88 -9.64 26.04 -17.13
CA GLY A 88 -10.25 27.36 -17.01
C GLY A 88 -10.11 28.21 -18.31
N THR A 89 -9.04 27.96 -19.07
CA THR A 89 -8.85 28.61 -20.37
C THR A 89 -9.92 28.17 -21.38
N ASP A 90 -10.26 26.88 -21.43
CA ASP A 90 -11.34 26.38 -22.28
C ASP A 90 -12.68 26.97 -21.86
N ALA A 91 -12.93 27.08 -20.57
CA ALA A 91 -14.12 27.72 -20.03
C ALA A 91 -14.17 29.22 -20.41
N TYR A 92 -13.04 29.92 -20.32
CA TYR A 92 -12.94 31.34 -20.68
C TYR A 92 -13.17 31.59 -22.20
N SER A 93 -12.72 30.67 -23.04
CA SER A 93 -12.93 30.75 -24.52
C SER A 93 -14.36 30.49 -24.95
N GLY A 94 -15.25 30.12 -24.05
CA GLY A 94 -16.67 29.87 -24.33
C GLY A 94 -16.97 28.45 -24.86
N VAL A 95 -16.00 27.55 -24.88
CA VAL A 95 -16.23 26.14 -25.23
C VAL A 95 -17.19 25.52 -24.22
N LEU A 96 -18.22 24.83 -24.70
CA LEU A 96 -19.27 24.17 -23.92
C LEU A 96 -20.16 25.12 -23.10
N ASP A 97 -20.32 26.37 -23.51
CA ASP A 97 -21.03 27.40 -22.74
C ASP A 97 -22.58 27.33 -22.80
N GLN A 98 -23.12 26.30 -23.41
CA GLN A 98 -24.58 26.17 -23.66
C GLN A 98 -25.46 26.19 -22.41
N ARG A 99 -24.88 25.96 -21.22
CA ARG A 99 -25.62 25.87 -19.95
C ARG A 99 -25.27 26.97 -18.95
N GLY A 100 -24.37 27.89 -19.27
CA GLY A 100 -23.88 28.90 -18.33
C GLY A 100 -23.08 28.36 -17.15
N ILE A 101 -22.88 27.03 -17.06
CA ILE A 101 -22.06 26.35 -16.03
C ILE A 101 -20.88 25.70 -16.74
N ARG A 102 -19.69 26.00 -16.26
CA ARG A 102 -18.43 25.53 -16.81
C ARG A 102 -17.65 24.76 -15.75
N ALA A 103 -16.86 23.78 -16.15
CA ALA A 103 -16.10 22.94 -15.25
C ALA A 103 -14.73 22.59 -15.83
N ALA A 104 -13.75 22.41 -14.97
CA ALA A 104 -12.52 21.71 -15.29
C ALA A 104 -12.75 20.21 -15.17
N ASP A 105 -11.88 19.42 -15.83
CA ASP A 105 -11.91 17.98 -15.80
C ASP A 105 -10.48 17.45 -15.98
N ASP A 106 -10.13 16.37 -15.30
CA ASP A 106 -8.78 15.86 -15.31
C ASP A 106 -8.73 14.34 -15.15
N MET A 107 -7.57 13.78 -15.45
CA MET A 107 -7.29 12.36 -15.29
C MET A 107 -5.89 12.15 -14.71
N VAL A 108 -5.69 11.01 -14.10
CA VAL A 108 -4.36 10.54 -13.68
C VAL A 108 -4.06 9.18 -14.31
N THR A 109 -2.85 9.03 -14.81
CA THR A 109 -2.30 7.76 -15.26
C THR A 109 -1.13 7.41 -14.36
N MET A 110 -1.15 6.24 -13.71
CA MET A 110 -0.12 5.87 -12.75
C MET A 110 -0.02 4.35 -12.56
N PRO A 111 1.18 3.81 -12.31
CA PRO A 111 1.31 2.50 -11.67
C PRO A 111 0.73 2.57 -10.25
N LEU A 112 -0.08 1.60 -9.84
CA LEU A 112 -0.74 1.65 -8.52
C LEU A 112 0.26 1.67 -7.34
N GLN A 113 1.44 1.07 -7.51
CA GLN A 113 2.51 1.02 -6.50
C GLN A 113 3.52 2.17 -6.64
N CYS A 114 3.12 3.31 -7.15
CA CYS A 114 4.03 4.46 -7.32
C CYS A 114 4.09 5.40 -6.12
N GLY A 115 3.28 5.21 -5.11
CA GLY A 115 3.22 6.04 -3.92
C GLY A 115 2.68 5.29 -2.72
N THR A 116 2.11 6.00 -1.75
CA THR A 116 1.52 5.41 -0.56
C THR A 116 0.24 4.66 -0.92
N GLN A 117 0.20 3.37 -0.66
CA GLN A 117 -0.94 2.52 -0.99
C GLN A 117 -0.92 1.22 -0.15
N TRP A 118 -1.99 0.44 -0.22
CA TRP A 118 -2.05 -0.92 0.29
C TRP A 118 -2.06 -1.91 -0.87
N ASP A 119 -1.31 -2.99 -0.72
CA ASP A 119 -1.37 -4.11 -1.64
C ASP A 119 -2.38 -5.16 -1.18
N GLY A 120 -3.09 -5.77 -2.13
CA GLY A 120 -3.84 -6.98 -1.89
C GLY A 120 -2.91 -8.18 -1.65
N LEU A 121 -3.41 -9.20 -0.96
CA LEU A 121 -2.64 -10.41 -0.69
C LEU A 121 -2.27 -11.22 -1.95
N GLY A 122 -2.91 -10.90 -3.08
CA GLY A 122 -2.57 -11.43 -4.39
C GLY A 122 -1.37 -10.77 -5.08
N HIS A 123 -0.70 -9.80 -4.45
CA HIS A 123 0.46 -9.11 -5.03
C HIS A 123 1.80 -9.78 -4.76
N VAL A 124 1.87 -10.72 -3.82
CA VAL A 124 3.11 -11.40 -3.45
C VAL A 124 2.93 -12.91 -3.61
N PHE A 125 3.85 -13.51 -4.33
CA PHE A 125 3.89 -14.95 -4.52
C PHE A 125 5.12 -15.53 -3.83
N TYR A 126 4.91 -16.56 -3.04
CA TYR A 126 5.97 -17.40 -2.54
C TYR A 126 5.96 -18.71 -3.31
N GLU A 127 7.02 -18.93 -4.08
CA GLU A 127 7.06 -19.95 -5.13
C GLU A 127 5.88 -19.75 -6.11
N ASN A 128 4.92 -20.64 -6.20
CA ASN A 128 3.77 -20.53 -7.10
C ASN A 128 2.46 -20.21 -6.37
N ASN A 129 2.52 -19.83 -5.10
CA ASN A 129 1.35 -19.61 -4.27
C ASN A 129 1.32 -18.18 -3.73
N MET A 130 0.14 -17.62 -3.66
CA MET A 130 -0.17 -16.45 -2.88
C MET A 130 -0.84 -16.82 -1.55
N TRP A 131 -1.36 -15.84 -0.83
CA TRP A 131 -2.03 -16.04 0.44
C TRP A 131 -2.97 -17.25 0.42
N ASN A 132 -2.98 -17.99 1.53
CA ASN A 132 -3.86 -19.15 1.78
C ASN A 132 -3.69 -20.31 0.78
N GLY A 133 -2.58 -20.35 0.04
CA GLY A 133 -2.25 -21.40 -0.91
C GLY A 133 -2.93 -21.27 -2.27
N TYR A 134 -3.59 -20.15 -2.55
CA TYR A 134 -4.11 -19.92 -3.90
C TYR A 134 -2.98 -19.87 -4.93
N ASP A 135 -3.22 -20.46 -6.09
CA ASP A 135 -2.27 -20.47 -7.20
C ASP A 135 -2.03 -19.05 -7.72
N CYS A 136 -0.77 -18.68 -7.98
CA CYS A 136 -0.41 -17.37 -8.50
C CYS A 136 -1.07 -17.05 -9.86
N ARG A 137 -1.46 -18.05 -10.64
CA ARG A 137 -2.19 -17.90 -11.92
C ARG A 137 -3.60 -17.34 -11.77
N GLU A 138 -4.13 -17.25 -10.55
CA GLU A 138 -5.35 -16.49 -10.26
C GLU A 138 -5.17 -14.98 -10.43
N VAL A 139 -3.92 -14.49 -10.58
CA VAL A 139 -3.64 -13.12 -11.01
C VAL A 139 -3.41 -13.09 -12.51
N THR A 140 -4.40 -12.62 -13.23
CA THR A 140 -4.46 -12.61 -14.69
C THR A 140 -4.35 -11.18 -15.23
N SER A 141 -4.38 -11.02 -16.56
CA SER A 141 -4.48 -9.71 -17.21
C SER A 141 -5.77 -8.95 -16.86
N ALA A 142 -6.79 -9.64 -16.35
CA ALA A 142 -8.03 -9.04 -15.84
C ALA A 142 -7.96 -8.68 -14.35
N GLY A 143 -6.80 -8.85 -13.72
CA GLY A 143 -6.57 -8.60 -12.30
C GLY A 143 -6.59 -9.85 -11.44
N ALA A 144 -6.55 -9.67 -10.13
CA ALA A 144 -6.55 -10.76 -9.16
C ALA A 144 -7.97 -11.34 -9.02
N GLN A 145 -8.14 -12.61 -9.38
CA GLN A 145 -9.39 -13.33 -9.23
C GLN A 145 -9.56 -13.85 -7.79
N LYS A 146 -8.45 -13.96 -7.06
CA LYS A 146 -8.35 -14.28 -5.63
C LYS A 146 -7.45 -13.26 -4.94
N CYS A 147 -7.74 -13.00 -3.67
CA CYS A 147 -6.93 -12.14 -2.81
C CYS A 147 -6.73 -10.70 -3.34
N GLY A 148 -7.64 -10.20 -4.19
CA GLY A 148 -7.62 -8.82 -4.66
C GLY A 148 -7.88 -7.83 -3.54
N ILE A 149 -7.39 -6.58 -3.70
CA ILE A 149 -7.52 -5.54 -2.68
C ILE A 149 -8.98 -5.20 -2.36
N GLU A 150 -9.89 -5.37 -3.30
CA GLU A 150 -11.33 -5.12 -3.12
C GLU A 150 -11.97 -5.99 -2.04
N LYS A 151 -11.35 -7.14 -1.71
CA LYS A 151 -11.81 -8.02 -0.61
C LYS A 151 -11.68 -7.33 0.76
N THR A 152 -10.79 -6.37 0.88
CA THR A 152 -10.47 -5.69 2.13
C THR A 152 -11.31 -4.45 2.38
N LYS A 153 -12.14 -4.00 1.44
CA LYS A 153 -12.87 -2.72 1.45
C LYS A 153 -13.66 -2.41 2.73
N ASN A 154 -14.12 -3.43 3.43
CA ASN A 154 -14.92 -3.30 4.67
C ASN A 154 -14.08 -3.56 5.94
N LYS A 155 -12.76 -3.69 5.84
CA LYS A 155 -11.86 -4.13 6.91
C LYS A 155 -10.69 -3.19 7.18
N MET A 156 -10.45 -2.20 6.33
CA MET A 156 -9.29 -1.30 6.42
C MET A 156 -9.54 -0.13 7.38
N VAL A 157 -10.17 -0.40 8.51
CA VAL A 157 -10.44 0.59 9.57
C VAL A 157 -10.00 -0.01 10.90
N GLY A 158 -9.23 0.75 11.67
CA GLY A 158 -8.79 0.28 12.98
C GLY A 158 -7.78 1.21 13.65
N ARG A 159 -7.18 0.71 14.71
CA ARG A 159 -6.10 1.39 15.42
C ARG A 159 -4.79 1.23 14.66
N GLY A 160 -4.10 2.35 14.41
CA GLY A 160 -2.71 2.36 13.95
C GLY A 160 -1.73 2.42 15.13
N VAL A 161 -0.57 1.80 14.96
CA VAL A 161 0.57 1.93 15.87
C VAL A 161 1.76 2.44 15.09
N LEU A 162 2.33 3.57 15.51
CA LEU A 162 3.56 4.10 14.94
C LEU A 162 4.74 3.63 15.79
N LEU A 163 5.66 2.87 15.18
CA LEU A 163 6.93 2.48 15.75
C LEU A 163 8.03 3.35 15.12
N ASP A 164 8.30 4.49 15.74
CA ASP A 164 9.24 5.51 15.23
C ASP A 164 10.68 5.13 15.59
N VAL A 165 11.22 4.14 14.88
CA VAL A 165 12.56 3.58 15.14
C VAL A 165 13.65 4.64 14.89
N ALA A 166 13.50 5.51 13.88
CA ALA A 166 14.47 6.58 13.61
C ALA A 166 14.58 7.51 14.82
N ARG A 167 13.46 7.99 15.34
CA ARG A 167 13.41 8.82 16.54
C ARG A 167 13.96 8.10 17.78
N TYR A 168 13.65 6.82 17.95
CA TYR A 168 14.18 6.00 19.04
C TYR A 168 15.72 5.92 18.98
N LYS A 169 16.28 5.83 17.77
CA LYS A 169 17.74 5.84 17.53
C LYS A 169 18.35 7.25 17.55
N GLY A 170 17.57 8.32 17.68
CA GLY A 170 18.05 9.70 17.71
C GLY A 170 18.55 10.20 16.34
N VAL A 171 18.02 9.67 15.25
CA VAL A 171 18.35 10.08 13.87
C VAL A 171 17.09 10.56 13.13
N ASP A 172 17.28 11.39 12.11
CA ASP A 172 16.18 11.91 11.31
C ASP A 172 15.57 10.83 10.40
N SER A 173 16.40 9.93 9.88
CA SER A 173 16.02 8.76 9.10
C SER A 173 17.02 7.65 9.31
N LEU A 174 16.56 6.39 9.15
CA LEU A 174 17.45 5.24 9.15
C LEU A 174 18.28 5.22 7.85
N GLU A 175 19.51 4.71 7.95
CA GLU A 175 20.36 4.48 6.79
C GLU A 175 19.72 3.47 5.83
N ASP A 176 19.99 3.65 4.52
CA ASP A 176 19.53 2.71 3.49
C ASP A 176 20.04 1.28 3.81
N GLY A 177 19.13 0.33 3.84
CA GLY A 177 19.43 -1.06 4.15
C GLY A 177 19.55 -1.40 5.64
N TYR A 178 19.22 -0.45 6.53
CA TYR A 178 19.13 -0.76 7.96
C TYR A 178 18.06 -1.82 8.22
N GLY A 179 18.46 -2.94 8.80
CA GLY A 179 17.54 -4.03 9.18
C GLY A 179 16.94 -3.78 10.56
N ILE A 180 15.70 -3.35 10.64
CA ILE A 180 14.96 -3.24 11.91
C ILE A 180 14.83 -4.63 12.53
N THR A 181 15.30 -4.77 13.77
CA THR A 181 15.29 -6.04 14.53
C THR A 181 14.22 -6.04 15.62
N CYS A 182 13.95 -7.21 16.21
CA CYS A 182 13.08 -7.31 17.39
C CYS A 182 13.56 -6.39 18.51
N ALA A 183 14.86 -6.29 18.74
CA ALA A 183 15.44 -5.42 19.76
C ALA A 183 15.25 -3.92 19.49
N ASP A 184 14.91 -3.53 18.26
CA ASP A 184 14.54 -2.15 17.94
C ASP A 184 13.06 -1.86 18.21
N LEU A 185 12.26 -2.90 18.36
CA LEU A 185 10.80 -2.84 18.54
C LEU A 185 10.35 -3.09 19.97
N ASP A 186 11.19 -3.76 20.80
CA ASP A 186 10.96 -4.08 22.20
C ASP A 186 11.46 -2.95 23.13
#